data_8513030bef53ef7d764b52efe0f82214
#
_entry.id   8513030bef53ef7d764b52efe0f82214
#
_cell.length_a   1.000
_cell.length_b   1.000
_cell.length_c   1.000
_cell.angle_alpha   90.00
_cell.angle_beta   90.00
_cell.angle_gamma   90.00
#
_symmetry.space_group_name_H-M   'P 1'
#
loop_
_entity.id
_entity.type
_entity.pdbx_description
1 polymer ?
#
loop_
_entity_poly.entity_id
_entity_poly.type
_entity_poly.pdbx_seq_one_letter_code
_entity_poly.pdbx_strand_id
1 'polypeptide(L)'
;VGGSNKINMANIVAIVGRPNVGKSTLFNRLTESRKAIVDDFSGVTRDRHYETAEWIGKKFTVIDTGGFVHGSDDVFEEAIRDQVYIAIEEASVVIFMVDVTTGITDLDDEIADILRRSSKPVYVVANKVDHAKLHHESAEFYAFGLGEVFNISSATGSGTGELLDAVVSHFEVEEEEEESLPKYTIVGRPNVGKSSLTNALIGKDRNIVTPMAGTTRDSIRIHYNQYGHNFLLIDTAGLRRKSKVNEDIEFYSVMRTIKALEDSDVTILMLDAQDGLEAQDVNIFNLAEKNRKGIVIVVNKWDLIEKDNKTMKAFEDRIKEKIAPFTDVPIIFTSVTEKQRVLKVLEVADKVYANKTKKIPTSKLNEVMLDIIENYPPPSLKGKYIKIKYVTQLPGRTPMFAFFCNLPQYIKDPYKRFIENKLRDNFDFNGVPIQIYFRQK
;
A
#
# COMPACT_ATOMS: atom_id res chain seq x y z
N VAL A 1 7.73 -18.91 30.48
CA VAL A 1 6.42 -18.41 30.03
C VAL A 1 6.69 -17.73 28.70
N GLY A 2 6.48 -18.48 27.59
CA GLY A 2 6.76 -18.02 26.25
C GLY A 2 5.59 -17.18 25.72
N GLY A 3 5.79 -15.88 25.59
CA GLY A 3 4.94 -15.04 24.76
C GLY A 3 5.27 -15.30 23.29
N SER A 4 4.36 -15.89 22.53
CA SER A 4 4.50 -15.98 21.08
C SER A 4 4.33 -14.59 20.50
N ASN A 5 5.43 -14.00 20.03
CA ASN A 5 5.38 -12.80 19.18
C ASN A 5 4.63 -13.14 17.90
N LYS A 6 3.37 -12.82 17.82
CA LYS A 6 2.60 -12.88 16.58
C LYS A 6 3.07 -11.75 15.66
N ILE A 7 3.56 -12.14 14.51
CA ILE A 7 4.09 -11.25 13.48
C ILE A 7 2.91 -10.68 12.71
N ASN A 8 2.83 -9.35 12.65
CA ASN A 8 1.85 -8.63 11.85
C ASN A 8 2.15 -8.88 10.36
N MET A 9 1.39 -9.75 9.70
CA MET A 9 1.51 -10.01 8.26
C MET A 9 0.74 -8.93 7.49
N ALA A 10 1.32 -8.44 6.40
CA ALA A 10 0.61 -7.60 5.45
C ALA A 10 -0.64 -8.36 4.93
N ASN A 11 -1.80 -7.72 4.97
CA ASN A 11 -3.07 -8.32 4.53
C ASN A 11 -3.18 -8.25 2.99
N ILE A 12 -2.51 -9.15 2.28
CA ILE A 12 -2.51 -9.21 0.81
C ILE A 12 -3.40 -10.35 0.33
N VAL A 13 -4.31 -10.04 -0.58
CA VAL A 13 -5.21 -10.99 -1.25
C VAL A 13 -4.85 -11.06 -2.73
N ALA A 14 -4.38 -12.19 -3.20
CA ALA A 14 -4.10 -12.40 -4.62
C ALA A 14 -5.25 -13.15 -5.31
N ILE A 15 -5.71 -12.63 -6.45
CA ILE A 15 -6.71 -13.28 -7.30
C ILE A 15 -5.96 -14.01 -8.41
N VAL A 16 -6.01 -15.34 -8.42
CA VAL A 16 -5.38 -16.20 -9.41
C VAL A 16 -6.43 -17.00 -10.19
N GLY A 17 -6.08 -17.52 -11.35
CA GLY A 17 -6.94 -18.32 -12.21
C GLY A 17 -6.63 -18.04 -13.68
N ARG A 18 -7.12 -18.89 -14.57
CA ARG A 18 -6.94 -18.76 -16.03
C ARG A 18 -7.52 -17.45 -16.58
N PRO A 19 -7.20 -17.05 -17.81
CA PRO A 19 -7.80 -15.88 -18.46
C PRO A 19 -9.32 -15.96 -18.55
N ASN A 20 -9.96 -14.81 -18.58
CA ASN A 20 -11.40 -14.64 -18.80
C ASN A 20 -12.36 -15.24 -17.75
N VAL A 21 -11.85 -15.75 -16.62
CA VAL A 21 -12.71 -16.20 -15.50
C VAL A 21 -13.34 -15.04 -14.72
N GLY A 22 -12.91 -13.79 -14.96
CA GLY A 22 -13.49 -12.60 -14.37
C GLY A 22 -12.67 -11.99 -13.22
N LYS A 23 -11.35 -12.29 -13.15
CA LYS A 23 -10.45 -11.75 -12.11
C LYS A 23 -10.50 -10.22 -12.01
N SER A 24 -10.31 -9.53 -13.13
CA SER A 24 -10.34 -8.07 -13.18
C SER A 24 -11.72 -7.48 -12.86
N THR A 25 -12.81 -8.22 -13.15
CA THR A 25 -14.16 -7.81 -12.78
C THR A 25 -14.34 -7.88 -11.25
N LEU A 26 -13.88 -8.96 -10.62
CA LEU A 26 -13.89 -9.09 -9.16
C LEU A 26 -13.00 -8.02 -8.52
N PHE A 27 -11.78 -7.86 -9.01
CA PHE A 27 -10.84 -6.83 -8.56
C PHE A 27 -11.50 -5.43 -8.55
N ASN A 28 -12.06 -5.02 -9.69
CA ASN A 28 -12.73 -3.73 -9.80
C ASN A 28 -13.89 -3.61 -8.81
N ARG A 29 -14.68 -4.65 -8.63
CA ARG A 29 -15.80 -4.65 -7.67
C ARG A 29 -15.33 -4.49 -6.23
N LEU A 30 -14.29 -5.19 -5.82
CA LEU A 30 -13.75 -5.10 -4.47
C LEU A 30 -13.15 -3.73 -4.16
N THR A 31 -12.60 -3.08 -5.18
CA THR A 31 -11.96 -1.77 -5.07
C THR A 31 -12.92 -0.60 -5.31
N GLU A 32 -14.00 -0.80 -6.09
CA GLU A 32 -15.03 0.23 -6.37
C GLU A 32 -16.02 0.46 -5.23
N SER A 33 -16.22 -0.48 -4.33
CA SER A 33 -17.08 -0.32 -3.17
C SER A 33 -16.69 0.86 -2.26
N ARG A 34 -15.47 1.37 -2.41
CA ARG A 34 -14.94 2.55 -1.71
C ARG A 34 -15.27 3.88 -2.40
N LYS A 35 -15.62 3.89 -3.70
CA LYS A 35 -15.89 5.14 -4.45
C LYS A 35 -17.14 5.87 -4.02
N ALA A 36 -18.07 5.18 -3.34
CA ALA A 36 -19.29 5.80 -2.81
C ALA A 36 -19.03 6.70 -1.58
N ILE A 37 -17.83 6.66 -0.99
CA ILE A 37 -17.48 7.39 0.25
C ILE A 37 -16.28 8.32 0.09
N VAL A 38 -15.45 8.15 -0.97
CA VAL A 38 -14.24 8.96 -1.19
C VAL A 38 -14.17 9.42 -2.64
N ASP A 39 -14.29 10.71 -2.80
CA ASP A 39 -14.25 11.59 -3.95
C ASP A 39 -13.50 11.14 -5.21
N ASP A 40 -14.12 11.44 -6.35
CA ASP A 40 -13.55 11.55 -7.70
C ASP A 40 -12.30 12.45 -7.73
N PHE A 41 -11.12 11.89 -7.50
CA PHE A 41 -9.89 12.48 -7.98
C PHE A 41 -9.65 12.03 -9.42
N SER A 42 -10.25 12.74 -10.35
CA SER A 42 -9.95 12.69 -11.77
C SER A 42 -8.50 13.14 -12.00
N GLY A 43 -7.64 12.23 -12.43
CA GLY A 43 -6.29 12.59 -12.89
C GLY A 43 -5.16 11.59 -12.59
N VAL A 44 -5.41 10.53 -11.82
CA VAL A 44 -4.39 9.50 -11.57
C VAL A 44 -4.59 8.35 -12.55
N THR A 45 -3.59 8.05 -13.37
CA THR A 45 -3.52 6.82 -14.16
C THR A 45 -3.74 5.64 -13.22
N ARG A 46 -4.88 4.95 -13.38
CA ARG A 46 -5.22 3.73 -12.63
C ARG A 46 -4.17 2.68 -12.92
N ASP A 47 -3.38 2.32 -11.92
CA ASP A 47 -2.65 1.07 -11.98
C ASP A 47 -3.69 -0.05 -11.89
N ARG A 48 -3.79 -0.86 -12.96
CA ARG A 48 -4.89 -1.81 -13.17
C ARG A 48 -4.74 -3.11 -12.38
N HIS A 49 -3.69 -3.24 -11.56
CA HIS A 49 -3.27 -4.56 -11.08
C HIS A 49 -3.27 -4.72 -9.57
N TYR A 50 -3.27 -3.65 -8.78
CA TYR A 50 -3.35 -3.71 -7.32
C TYR A 50 -4.02 -2.47 -6.74
N GLU A 51 -4.83 -2.67 -5.72
CA GLU A 51 -5.51 -1.57 -5.02
C GLU A 51 -5.92 -1.98 -3.60
N THR A 52 -6.12 -1.00 -2.71
CA THR A 52 -6.58 -1.25 -1.34
C THR A 52 -8.10 -1.40 -1.31
N ALA A 53 -8.58 -2.49 -0.70
CA ALA A 53 -9.97 -2.72 -0.36
C ALA A 53 -10.18 -2.66 1.16
N GLU A 54 -11.44 -2.53 1.59
CA GLU A 54 -11.81 -2.54 3.00
C GLU A 54 -13.12 -3.33 3.18
N TRP A 55 -13.15 -4.25 4.16
CA TRP A 55 -14.33 -5.01 4.52
C TRP A 55 -14.44 -5.14 6.04
N ILE A 56 -15.60 -4.79 6.60
CA ILE A 56 -15.87 -4.82 8.06
C ILE A 56 -14.73 -4.15 8.88
N GLY A 57 -14.25 -2.98 8.40
CA GLY A 57 -13.20 -2.23 9.07
C GLY A 57 -11.76 -2.78 8.91
N LYS A 58 -11.59 -3.95 8.27
CA LYS A 58 -10.28 -4.52 7.96
C LYS A 58 -9.84 -4.10 6.56
N LYS A 59 -8.64 -3.54 6.46
CA LYS A 59 -8.03 -3.11 5.19
C LYS A 59 -7.10 -4.19 4.68
N PHE A 60 -7.07 -4.36 3.36
CA PHE A 60 -6.19 -5.29 2.67
C PHE A 60 -5.91 -4.81 1.25
N THR A 61 -4.79 -5.24 0.70
CA THR A 61 -4.44 -4.99 -0.70
C THR A 61 -4.89 -6.16 -1.56
N VAL A 62 -5.67 -5.88 -2.60
CA VAL A 62 -6.08 -6.87 -3.61
C VAL A 62 -5.16 -6.76 -4.82
N ILE A 63 -4.76 -7.90 -5.37
CA ILE A 63 -3.92 -7.99 -6.55
C ILE A 63 -4.59 -8.85 -7.61
N ASP A 64 -4.74 -8.28 -8.82
CA ASP A 64 -5.17 -9.01 -10.01
C ASP A 64 -3.94 -9.52 -10.78
N THR A 65 -3.71 -10.83 -10.74
CA THR A 65 -2.58 -11.44 -11.45
C THR A 65 -2.77 -11.44 -12.97
N GLY A 66 -3.99 -11.36 -13.48
CA GLY A 66 -4.28 -11.45 -14.91
C GLY A 66 -3.76 -10.28 -15.75
N GLY A 67 -3.46 -9.16 -15.14
CA GLY A 67 -2.97 -7.96 -15.83
C GLY A 67 -1.48 -7.98 -16.20
N PHE A 68 -0.72 -8.96 -15.72
CA PHE A 68 0.72 -9.07 -15.92
C PHE A 68 1.15 -10.05 -17.02
N VAL A 69 0.20 -10.68 -17.72
CA VAL A 69 0.51 -11.68 -18.74
C VAL A 69 0.48 -11.06 -20.14
N HIS A 70 1.64 -11.00 -20.79
CA HIS A 70 1.79 -10.60 -22.19
C HIS A 70 2.62 -11.64 -22.93
N GLY A 71 2.09 -12.31 -23.96
CA GLY A 71 2.85 -13.29 -24.77
C GLY A 71 2.00 -14.17 -25.68
N SER A 72 2.64 -15.07 -26.43
CA SER A 72 2.02 -16.11 -27.26
C SER A 72 1.61 -17.33 -26.42
N ASP A 73 0.69 -18.18 -26.92
CA ASP A 73 -0.02 -19.21 -26.15
C ASP A 73 0.85 -20.15 -25.30
N ASP A 74 1.99 -20.65 -25.78
CA ASP A 74 2.88 -21.55 -25.02
C ASP A 74 3.67 -20.81 -23.91
N VAL A 75 4.05 -19.56 -24.14
CA VAL A 75 4.70 -18.66 -23.13
C VAL A 75 3.69 -18.22 -22.08
N PHE A 76 2.41 -18.26 -22.42
CA PHE A 76 1.30 -17.80 -21.62
C PHE A 76 0.99 -18.74 -20.42
N GLU A 77 1.02 -20.07 -20.62
CA GLU A 77 0.78 -21.04 -19.55
C GLU A 77 1.90 -21.03 -18.49
N GLU A 78 3.15 -20.96 -18.93
CA GLU A 78 4.31 -20.84 -18.02
C GLU A 78 4.22 -19.56 -17.20
N ALA A 79 3.88 -18.43 -17.84
CA ALA A 79 3.72 -17.16 -17.15
C ALA A 79 2.57 -17.18 -16.10
N ILE A 80 1.47 -17.89 -16.37
CA ILE A 80 0.38 -18.07 -15.41
C ILE A 80 0.85 -18.89 -14.20
N ARG A 81 1.58 -19.99 -14.43
CA ARG A 81 2.14 -20.81 -13.35
C ARG A 81 3.07 -20.03 -12.45
N ASP A 82 3.97 -19.25 -13.04
CA ASP A 82 4.89 -18.39 -12.29
C ASP A 82 4.16 -17.38 -11.43
N GLN A 83 3.09 -16.77 -11.95
CA GLN A 83 2.25 -15.85 -11.18
C GLN A 83 1.53 -16.53 -10.01
N VAL A 84 1.06 -17.76 -10.18
CA VAL A 84 0.45 -18.54 -9.09
C VAL A 84 1.50 -18.82 -8.00
N TYR A 85 2.72 -19.20 -8.36
CA TYR A 85 3.80 -19.41 -7.38
C TYR A 85 4.12 -18.14 -6.60
N ILE A 86 4.22 -17.01 -7.29
CA ILE A 86 4.50 -15.71 -6.65
C ILE A 86 3.33 -15.31 -5.73
N ALA A 87 2.09 -15.49 -6.18
CA ALA A 87 0.91 -15.21 -5.38
C ALA A 87 0.89 -16.06 -4.09
N ILE A 88 1.26 -17.33 -4.17
CA ILE A 88 1.37 -18.23 -3.01
C ILE A 88 2.47 -17.74 -2.05
N GLU A 89 3.62 -17.29 -2.56
CA GLU A 89 4.71 -16.84 -1.72
C GLU A 89 4.37 -15.56 -0.96
N GLU A 90 3.74 -14.61 -1.60
CA GLU A 90 3.63 -13.23 -1.10
C GLU A 90 2.24 -12.90 -0.51
N ALA A 91 1.15 -13.55 -0.95
CA ALA A 91 -0.17 -13.29 -0.42
C ALA A 91 -0.42 -13.92 0.95
N SER A 92 -1.26 -13.27 1.76
CA SER A 92 -1.79 -13.82 3.01
C SER A 92 -2.93 -14.81 2.72
N VAL A 93 -3.72 -14.53 1.68
CA VAL A 93 -4.86 -15.33 1.23
C VAL A 93 -4.86 -15.35 -0.30
N VAL A 94 -5.17 -16.51 -0.89
CA VAL A 94 -5.30 -16.68 -2.34
C VAL A 94 -6.75 -16.95 -2.70
N ILE A 95 -7.31 -16.19 -3.65
CA ILE A 95 -8.60 -16.43 -4.28
C ILE A 95 -8.33 -17.13 -5.61
N PHE A 96 -8.71 -18.38 -5.71
CA PHE A 96 -8.64 -19.16 -6.96
C PHE A 96 -9.97 -19.07 -7.71
N MET A 97 -9.99 -18.26 -8.77
CA MET A 97 -11.19 -18.04 -9.59
C MET A 97 -11.31 -19.02 -10.73
N VAL A 98 -12.49 -19.63 -10.85
CA VAL A 98 -12.90 -20.51 -11.94
C VAL A 98 -14.24 -20.05 -12.54
N ASP A 99 -14.56 -20.51 -13.73
CA ASP A 99 -15.75 -20.10 -14.49
C ASP A 99 -16.76 -21.25 -14.56
N VAL A 100 -17.91 -21.09 -13.90
CA VAL A 100 -18.95 -22.13 -13.84
C VAL A 100 -19.52 -22.47 -15.23
N THR A 101 -19.44 -21.54 -16.19
CA THR A 101 -20.03 -21.75 -17.53
C THR A 101 -19.18 -22.62 -18.42
N THR A 102 -17.90 -22.79 -18.14
CA THR A 102 -16.96 -23.59 -18.93
C THR A 102 -16.55 -24.88 -18.25
N GLY A 103 -16.84 -25.01 -16.94
CA GLY A 103 -16.40 -26.15 -16.15
C GLY A 103 -14.89 -26.18 -15.90
N ILE A 104 -14.40 -27.31 -15.41
CA ILE A 104 -12.99 -27.56 -15.13
C ILE A 104 -12.22 -27.71 -16.45
N THR A 105 -11.09 -27.03 -16.55
CA THR A 105 -10.14 -27.16 -17.67
C THR A 105 -8.80 -27.70 -17.17
N ASP A 106 -7.96 -28.21 -18.08
CA ASP A 106 -6.63 -28.74 -17.74
C ASP A 106 -5.78 -27.70 -16.99
N LEU A 107 -5.87 -26.41 -17.36
CA LEU A 107 -5.15 -25.33 -16.69
C LEU A 107 -5.69 -25.05 -15.27
N ASP A 108 -7.00 -25.21 -15.05
CA ASP A 108 -7.59 -25.10 -13.71
C ASP A 108 -7.08 -26.23 -12.80
N ASP A 109 -6.96 -27.46 -13.31
CA ASP A 109 -6.41 -28.60 -12.59
C ASP A 109 -4.93 -28.40 -12.24
N GLU A 110 -4.13 -27.90 -13.18
CA GLU A 110 -2.72 -27.58 -12.93
C GLU A 110 -2.55 -26.52 -11.83
N ILE A 111 -3.34 -25.45 -11.87
CA ILE A 111 -3.34 -24.40 -10.85
C ILE A 111 -3.77 -24.97 -9.50
N ALA A 112 -4.82 -25.82 -9.47
CA ALA A 112 -5.28 -26.47 -8.26
C ALA A 112 -4.20 -27.37 -7.65
N ASP A 113 -3.43 -28.09 -8.48
CA ASP A 113 -2.30 -28.91 -8.03
C ASP A 113 -1.20 -28.10 -7.36
N ILE A 114 -0.88 -26.93 -7.89
CA ILE A 114 0.08 -26.00 -7.29
C ILE A 114 -0.46 -25.48 -5.96
N LEU A 115 -1.73 -25.07 -5.92
CA LEU A 115 -2.38 -24.52 -4.74
C LEU A 115 -2.52 -25.55 -3.60
N ARG A 116 -2.81 -26.83 -3.92
CA ARG A 116 -2.86 -27.91 -2.92
C ARG A 116 -1.55 -28.16 -2.17
N ARG A 117 -0.42 -27.89 -2.80
CA ARG A 117 0.91 -27.99 -2.20
C ARG A 117 1.28 -26.79 -1.34
N SER A 118 0.47 -25.75 -1.40
CA SER A 118 0.65 -24.52 -0.66
C SER A 118 0.15 -24.67 0.78
N SER A 119 0.76 -23.95 1.72
CA SER A 119 0.31 -23.83 3.12
C SER A 119 -0.57 -22.60 3.35
N LYS A 120 -0.87 -21.84 2.30
CA LYS A 120 -1.68 -20.61 2.40
C LYS A 120 -3.17 -20.94 2.39
N PRO A 121 -4.02 -20.14 3.04
CA PRO A 121 -5.46 -20.20 2.85
C PRO A 121 -5.81 -19.95 1.38
N VAL A 122 -6.51 -20.90 0.77
CA VAL A 122 -6.98 -20.81 -0.63
C VAL A 122 -8.49 -20.90 -0.62
N TYR A 123 -9.16 -19.97 -1.30
CA TYR A 123 -10.61 -20.00 -1.52
C TYR A 123 -10.92 -20.23 -2.98
N VAL A 124 -11.59 -21.34 -3.29
CA VAL A 124 -12.10 -21.61 -4.63
C VAL A 124 -13.33 -20.76 -4.86
N VAL A 125 -13.35 -20.00 -5.95
CA VAL A 125 -14.42 -19.08 -6.29
C VAL A 125 -14.96 -19.39 -7.67
N ALA A 126 -16.14 -20.04 -7.71
CA ALA A 126 -16.91 -20.25 -8.93
C ALA A 126 -17.62 -18.95 -9.31
N ASN A 127 -17.13 -18.31 -10.36
CA ASN A 127 -17.67 -17.05 -10.86
C ASN A 127 -18.69 -17.27 -11.99
N LYS A 128 -19.43 -16.21 -12.32
CA LYS A 128 -20.52 -16.18 -13.31
C LYS A 128 -21.76 -17.01 -12.91
N VAL A 129 -21.95 -17.20 -11.59
CA VAL A 129 -23.14 -17.85 -11.04
C VAL A 129 -24.29 -16.83 -11.01
N ASP A 130 -24.80 -16.50 -12.21
CA ASP A 130 -25.84 -15.47 -12.35
C ASP A 130 -27.25 -15.99 -12.11
N HIS A 131 -27.45 -17.31 -12.08
CA HIS A 131 -28.76 -17.96 -11.92
C HIS A 131 -28.68 -19.17 -10.99
N ALA A 132 -29.80 -19.45 -10.28
CA ALA A 132 -29.88 -20.54 -9.32
C ALA A 132 -29.51 -21.93 -9.88
N LYS A 133 -29.69 -22.18 -11.16
CA LYS A 133 -29.30 -23.44 -11.82
C LYS A 133 -27.79 -23.65 -11.80
N LEU A 134 -27.00 -22.60 -11.96
CA LEU A 134 -25.54 -22.66 -11.99
C LEU A 134 -24.91 -22.99 -10.62
N HIS A 135 -25.66 -22.83 -9.53
CA HIS A 135 -25.21 -23.28 -8.22
C HIS A 135 -25.00 -24.80 -8.13
N HIS A 136 -25.73 -25.60 -8.93
CA HIS A 136 -25.52 -27.04 -8.95
C HIS A 136 -24.30 -27.43 -9.78
N GLU A 137 -24.02 -26.67 -10.84
CA GLU A 137 -22.88 -26.90 -11.71
C GLU A 137 -21.56 -26.59 -11.00
N SER A 138 -21.54 -25.62 -10.10
CA SER A 138 -20.34 -25.30 -9.31
C SER A 138 -19.86 -26.43 -8.39
N ALA A 139 -20.69 -27.45 -8.15
CA ALA A 139 -20.32 -28.60 -7.33
C ALA A 139 -19.16 -29.40 -7.90
N GLU A 140 -18.91 -29.33 -9.21
CA GLU A 140 -17.75 -30.00 -9.85
C GLU A 140 -16.40 -29.49 -9.29
N PHE A 141 -16.31 -28.22 -8.91
CA PHE A 141 -15.06 -27.62 -8.42
C PHE A 141 -14.62 -28.13 -7.04
N TYR A 142 -15.49 -28.84 -6.30
CA TYR A 142 -15.05 -29.57 -5.10
C TYR A 142 -14.02 -30.67 -5.43
N ALA A 143 -13.94 -31.11 -6.69
CA ALA A 143 -12.94 -32.07 -7.17
C ALA A 143 -11.51 -31.57 -7.00
N PHE A 144 -11.28 -30.25 -6.92
CA PHE A 144 -9.96 -29.67 -6.65
C PHE A 144 -9.42 -30.01 -5.25
N GLY A 145 -10.28 -30.41 -4.29
CA GLY A 145 -9.84 -30.75 -2.93
C GLY A 145 -9.24 -29.57 -2.14
N LEU A 146 -9.63 -28.34 -2.48
CA LEU A 146 -9.17 -27.10 -1.85
C LEU A 146 -10.14 -26.55 -0.79
N GLY A 147 -11.17 -27.32 -0.41
CA GLY A 147 -12.14 -26.94 0.61
C GLY A 147 -13.43 -26.38 0.02
N GLU A 148 -14.00 -25.37 0.64
CA GLU A 148 -15.28 -24.79 0.28
C GLU A 148 -15.22 -24.00 -1.05
N VAL A 149 -16.30 -24.11 -1.85
CA VAL A 149 -16.47 -23.40 -3.12
C VAL A 149 -17.44 -22.26 -2.94
N PHE A 150 -16.97 -21.03 -3.14
CA PHE A 150 -17.79 -19.82 -3.05
C PHE A 150 -18.41 -19.50 -4.41
N ASN A 151 -19.74 -19.46 -4.45
CA ASN A 151 -20.49 -19.13 -5.65
C ASN A 151 -20.73 -17.63 -5.75
N ILE A 152 -20.12 -16.97 -6.74
CA ILE A 152 -20.27 -15.54 -6.93
C ILE A 152 -20.69 -15.15 -8.34
N SER A 153 -21.22 -13.95 -8.45
CA SER A 153 -21.28 -13.21 -9.70
C SER A 153 -20.48 -11.91 -9.55
N SER A 154 -19.28 -11.85 -10.10
CA SER A 154 -18.46 -10.64 -10.07
C SER A 154 -19.16 -9.46 -10.77
N ALA A 155 -20.03 -9.73 -11.75
CA ALA A 155 -20.79 -8.70 -12.46
C ALA A 155 -21.90 -8.08 -11.61
N THR A 156 -22.66 -8.89 -10.84
CA THR A 156 -23.78 -8.40 -10.02
C THR A 156 -23.39 -8.12 -8.58
N GLY A 157 -22.33 -8.78 -8.06
CA GLY A 157 -21.90 -8.73 -6.66
C GLY A 157 -22.53 -9.80 -5.77
N SER A 158 -23.38 -10.67 -6.32
CA SER A 158 -23.99 -11.77 -5.55
C SER A 158 -22.89 -12.70 -5.01
N GLY A 159 -23.02 -13.15 -3.74
CA GLY A 159 -22.08 -14.05 -3.07
C GLY A 159 -20.75 -13.45 -2.64
N THR A 160 -20.42 -12.21 -3.03
CA THR A 160 -19.12 -11.59 -2.69
C THR A 160 -18.98 -11.27 -1.21
N GLY A 161 -20.08 -11.04 -0.48
CA GLY A 161 -20.05 -10.77 0.95
C GLY A 161 -19.54 -11.97 1.76
N GLU A 162 -20.07 -13.16 1.51
CA GLU A 162 -19.66 -14.41 2.19
C GLU A 162 -18.19 -14.73 1.92
N LEU A 163 -17.73 -14.53 0.67
CA LEU A 163 -16.33 -14.67 0.32
C LEU A 163 -15.46 -13.70 1.10
N LEU A 164 -15.85 -12.42 1.18
CA LEU A 164 -15.08 -11.41 1.90
C LEU A 164 -15.04 -11.67 3.40
N ASP A 165 -16.13 -12.14 4.01
CA ASP A 165 -16.15 -12.54 5.41
C ASP A 165 -15.13 -13.66 5.68
N ALA A 166 -15.07 -14.66 4.80
CA ALA A 166 -14.10 -15.74 4.89
C ALA A 166 -12.66 -15.23 4.72
N VAL A 167 -12.40 -14.38 3.73
CA VAL A 167 -11.08 -13.79 3.46
C VAL A 167 -10.60 -12.98 4.67
N VAL A 168 -11.41 -12.06 5.21
CA VAL A 168 -10.98 -11.18 6.31
C VAL A 168 -10.91 -11.91 7.66
N SER A 169 -11.47 -13.13 7.78
CA SER A 169 -11.33 -13.95 8.99
C SER A 169 -9.87 -14.31 9.28
N HIS A 170 -9.03 -14.39 8.25
CA HIS A 170 -7.60 -14.66 8.38
C HIS A 170 -6.77 -13.43 8.76
N PHE A 171 -7.35 -12.23 8.70
CA PHE A 171 -6.64 -11.01 9.04
C PHE A 171 -6.73 -10.77 10.54
N GLU A 172 -5.59 -10.61 11.20
CA GLU A 172 -5.54 -10.24 12.60
C GLU A 172 -6.07 -8.81 12.79
N VAL A 173 -6.75 -8.57 13.88
CA VAL A 173 -7.10 -7.21 14.31
C VAL A 173 -5.80 -6.55 14.75
N GLU A 174 -5.49 -5.35 14.22
CA GLU A 174 -4.38 -4.54 14.75
C GLU A 174 -4.67 -4.21 16.22
N GLU A 175 -4.17 -5.03 17.16
CA GLU A 175 -4.03 -4.59 18.54
C GLU A 175 -2.94 -3.51 18.56
N GLU A 176 -3.20 -2.38 19.21
CA GLU A 176 -2.22 -1.31 19.43
C GLU A 176 -1.06 -1.88 20.27
N GLU A 177 0.00 -2.37 19.62
CA GLU A 177 1.24 -2.67 20.31
C GLU A 177 1.88 -1.35 20.78
N GLU A 178 1.86 -1.14 22.09
CA GLU A 178 2.65 -0.11 22.76
C GLU A 178 4.14 -0.35 22.47
N GLU A 179 4.83 0.69 21.97
CA GLU A 179 6.30 0.79 21.78
C GLU A 179 6.96 -0.20 20.81
N SER A 180 6.50 -0.31 19.59
CA SER A 180 7.33 -0.90 18.54
C SER A 180 8.28 0.13 17.94
N LEU A 181 9.55 -0.28 17.67
CA LEU A 181 10.51 0.55 16.94
C LEU A 181 9.93 1.02 15.60
N PRO A 182 10.27 2.23 15.14
CA PRO A 182 9.89 2.70 13.80
C PRO A 182 10.27 1.69 12.73
N LYS A 183 9.39 1.46 11.77
CA LYS A 183 9.60 0.53 10.65
C LYS A 183 9.79 1.30 9.36
N TYR A 184 10.98 1.19 8.75
CA TYR A 184 11.29 1.86 7.49
C TYR A 184 11.47 0.86 6.37
N THR A 185 11.04 1.22 5.16
CA THR A 185 11.29 0.43 3.94
C THR A 185 11.89 1.30 2.85
N ILE A 186 12.75 0.69 2.01
CA ILE A 186 13.36 1.34 0.85
C ILE A 186 12.78 0.71 -0.40
N VAL A 187 12.05 1.49 -1.18
CA VAL A 187 11.35 1.06 -2.39
C VAL A 187 11.76 1.91 -3.60
N GLY A 188 11.41 1.48 -4.78
CA GLY A 188 11.67 2.16 -6.05
C GLY A 188 11.98 1.16 -7.16
N ARG A 189 12.12 1.64 -8.38
CA ARG A 189 12.41 0.83 -9.58
C ARG A 189 13.72 0.02 -9.45
N PRO A 190 13.93 -1.01 -10.26
CA PRO A 190 15.23 -1.68 -10.37
C PRO A 190 16.36 -0.67 -10.65
N ASN A 191 17.56 -0.95 -10.18
CA ASN A 191 18.81 -0.20 -10.44
C ASN A 191 18.87 1.27 -9.95
N VAL A 192 17.85 1.79 -9.23
CA VAL A 192 17.90 3.14 -8.64
C VAL A 192 18.90 3.26 -7.47
N GLY A 193 19.43 2.13 -6.96
CA GLY A 193 20.46 2.12 -5.91
C GLY A 193 19.96 1.69 -4.52
N LYS A 194 18.81 1.02 -4.40
CA LYS A 194 18.27 0.52 -3.12
C LYS A 194 19.27 -0.33 -2.35
N SER A 195 19.84 -1.35 -3.00
CA SER A 195 20.86 -2.22 -2.40
C SER A 195 22.11 -1.46 -1.98
N SER A 196 22.52 -0.47 -2.77
CA SER A 196 23.68 0.38 -2.44
C SER A 196 23.41 1.23 -1.21
N LEU A 197 22.22 1.84 -1.10
CA LEU A 197 21.82 2.62 0.08
C LEU A 197 21.78 1.73 1.32
N THR A 198 21.13 0.57 1.24
CA THR A 198 21.06 -0.37 2.37
C THR A 198 22.46 -0.83 2.80
N ASN A 199 23.35 -1.17 1.84
CA ASN A 199 24.71 -1.56 2.16
C ASN A 199 25.52 -0.41 2.76
N ALA A 200 25.30 0.82 2.31
CA ALA A 200 25.96 2.01 2.85
C ALA A 200 25.50 2.31 4.29
N LEU A 201 24.24 2.03 4.62
CA LEU A 201 23.68 2.18 5.97
C LEU A 201 24.16 1.08 6.90
N ILE A 202 24.10 -0.19 6.47
CA ILE A 202 24.46 -1.35 7.33
C ILE A 202 25.98 -1.44 7.57
N GLY A 203 26.80 -0.89 6.66
CA GLY A 203 28.27 -0.91 6.78
C GLY A 203 28.89 -2.30 6.59
N LYS A 204 30.23 -2.39 6.73
CA LYS A 204 30.97 -3.67 6.67
C LYS A 204 30.98 -4.41 8.01
N ASP A 205 30.69 -3.73 9.11
CA ASP A 205 30.70 -4.31 10.46
C ASP A 205 29.36 -4.99 10.77
N ARG A 206 29.27 -6.25 10.37
CA ARG A 206 28.11 -7.13 10.55
C ARG A 206 27.73 -7.41 12.03
N ASN A 207 28.51 -6.95 12.99
CA ASN A 207 28.33 -7.30 14.42
C ASN A 207 27.26 -6.47 15.14
N ILE A 208 26.66 -5.47 14.51
CA ILE A 208 25.70 -4.54 15.14
C ILE A 208 24.30 -4.66 14.52
N VAL A 209 24.16 -5.48 13.48
CA VAL A 209 22.89 -5.72 12.79
C VAL A 209 22.42 -7.13 13.13
N THR A 210 21.53 -7.24 14.08
CA THR A 210 20.94 -8.53 14.46
C THR A 210 19.78 -8.86 13.51
N PRO A 211 19.88 -9.90 12.66
CA PRO A 211 18.70 -10.41 11.98
C PRO A 211 17.75 -10.91 13.07
N MET A 212 16.59 -10.29 13.23
CA MET A 212 15.56 -10.87 14.09
C MET A 212 15.00 -12.09 13.36
N ALA A 213 15.38 -13.27 13.81
CA ALA A 213 14.85 -14.54 13.35
C ALA A 213 13.42 -14.68 13.85
N GLY A 214 12.46 -14.46 12.97
CA GLY A 214 11.07 -14.83 13.18
C GLY A 214 10.61 -15.54 11.92
N THR A 215 10.46 -16.87 12.04
CA THR A 215 9.84 -17.80 11.11
C THR A 215 10.30 -17.80 9.63
N THR A 216 10.74 -18.96 9.22
CA THR A 216 11.04 -19.43 7.88
C THR A 216 10.12 -18.83 6.81
N ARG A 217 10.71 -18.01 5.90
CA ARG A 217 10.21 -17.49 4.60
C ARG A 217 9.70 -16.04 4.52
N ASP A 218 9.54 -15.28 5.63
CA ASP A 218 8.99 -13.92 5.60
C ASP A 218 10.07 -12.83 5.66
N SER A 219 9.70 -11.60 5.31
CA SER A 219 10.54 -10.42 5.14
C SER A 219 11.64 -10.28 6.21
N ILE A 220 12.90 -10.22 5.78
CA ILE A 220 14.03 -10.05 6.70
C ILE A 220 13.95 -8.64 7.28
N ARG A 221 13.76 -8.55 8.60
CA ARG A 221 13.81 -7.31 9.36
C ARG A 221 15.22 -7.11 9.90
N ILE A 222 15.81 -5.95 9.68
CA ILE A 222 17.11 -5.58 10.20
C ILE A 222 16.93 -4.52 11.25
N HIS A 223 17.34 -4.79 12.48
CA HIS A 223 17.40 -3.75 13.51
C HIS A 223 18.62 -2.88 13.26
N TYR A 224 18.39 -1.60 13.04
CA TYR A 224 19.41 -0.57 12.87
C TYR A 224 19.49 0.27 14.15
N ASN A 225 20.66 0.31 14.77
CA ASN A 225 20.90 1.12 15.98
C ASN A 225 22.30 1.74 15.91
N GLN A 226 22.43 2.82 15.12
CA GLN A 226 23.69 3.53 14.92
C GLN A 226 23.46 5.03 14.71
N TYR A 227 24.46 5.83 14.99
CA TYR A 227 24.45 7.29 14.77
C TYR A 227 23.23 8.02 15.38
N GLY A 228 22.67 7.47 16.47
CA GLY A 228 21.48 8.05 17.14
C GLY A 228 20.14 7.66 16.50
N HIS A 229 20.14 6.80 15.48
CA HIS A 229 18.94 6.28 14.83
C HIS A 229 18.65 4.85 15.31
N ASN A 230 17.40 4.57 15.68
CA ASN A 230 16.97 3.26 16.19
C ASN A 230 15.64 2.86 15.53
N PHE A 231 15.68 1.93 14.56
CA PHE A 231 14.52 1.52 13.77
C PHE A 231 14.69 0.11 13.19
N LEU A 232 13.61 -0.46 12.66
CA LEU A 232 13.60 -1.70 11.90
C LEU A 232 13.56 -1.39 10.40
N LEU A 233 14.53 -1.89 9.65
CA LEU A 233 14.50 -1.85 8.19
C LEU A 233 13.79 -3.11 7.66
N ILE A 234 12.71 -2.91 6.91
CA ILE A 234 11.83 -3.96 6.42
C ILE A 234 12.23 -4.35 4.98
N ASP A 235 12.07 -5.64 4.65
CA ASP A 235 12.32 -6.23 3.32
C ASP A 235 13.74 -6.02 2.77
N THR A 236 14.71 -6.44 3.54
CA THR A 236 16.10 -6.50 3.05
C THR A 236 16.41 -7.77 2.26
N ALA A 237 15.47 -8.71 2.13
CA ALA A 237 15.66 -9.99 1.44
C ALA A 237 15.87 -9.82 -0.08
N GLY A 238 15.17 -8.88 -0.71
CA GLY A 238 15.41 -8.49 -2.09
C GLY A 238 16.82 -7.96 -2.36
N LEU A 239 17.51 -7.51 -1.31
CA LEU A 239 18.86 -6.96 -1.37
C LEU A 239 19.96 -8.01 -1.19
N ARG A 240 19.67 -9.17 -0.57
CA ARG A 240 20.66 -10.23 -0.26
C ARG A 240 20.66 -11.42 -1.20
N ARG A 241 19.57 -11.73 -1.89
CA ARG A 241 19.53 -12.84 -2.84
C ARG A 241 20.11 -12.46 -4.19
N LYS A 242 21.43 -12.59 -4.35
CA LYS A 242 22.09 -12.83 -5.65
C LYS A 242 21.85 -14.26 -6.13
N SER A 243 20.69 -14.82 -6.02
CA SER A 243 20.41 -16.14 -6.57
C SER A 243 19.49 -16.02 -7.78
N LYS A 244 20.03 -16.30 -8.93
CA LYS A 244 19.53 -16.90 -10.20
C LYS A 244 18.01 -17.11 -10.37
N VAL A 245 17.18 -16.22 -9.87
CA VAL A 245 15.78 -16.09 -10.30
C VAL A 245 15.78 -14.86 -11.18
N ASN A 246 15.36 -15.00 -12.42
CA ASN A 246 15.23 -13.90 -13.37
C ASN A 246 14.54 -12.73 -12.69
N GLU A 247 15.27 -11.62 -12.50
CA GLU A 247 14.77 -10.35 -11.94
C GLU A 247 13.72 -9.68 -12.85
N ASP A 248 13.35 -10.34 -13.94
CA ASP A 248 12.52 -9.82 -15.02
C ASP A 248 11.01 -10.00 -14.77
N ILE A 249 10.59 -10.61 -13.66
CA ILE A 249 9.15 -10.72 -13.37
C ILE A 249 8.73 -9.46 -12.61
N GLU A 250 8.24 -8.48 -13.36
CA GLU A 250 7.70 -7.20 -12.87
C GLU A 250 6.69 -7.40 -11.72
N PHE A 251 5.86 -8.43 -11.83
CA PHE A 251 4.89 -8.81 -10.80
C PHE A 251 5.53 -9.13 -9.44
N TYR A 252 6.65 -9.86 -9.42
CA TYR A 252 7.34 -10.22 -8.17
C TYR A 252 7.89 -8.98 -7.44
N SER A 253 8.44 -8.04 -8.21
CA SER A 253 8.92 -6.76 -7.68
C SER A 253 7.78 -5.93 -7.07
N VAL A 254 6.62 -5.90 -7.73
CA VAL A 254 5.42 -5.18 -7.27
C VAL A 254 4.87 -5.79 -5.99
N MET A 255 4.69 -7.12 -5.92
CA MET A 255 4.17 -7.82 -4.74
C MET A 255 5.02 -7.56 -3.49
N ARG A 256 6.34 -7.64 -3.65
CA ARG A 256 7.28 -7.32 -2.55
C ARG A 256 7.18 -5.89 -2.10
N THR A 257 7.11 -4.97 -3.05
CA THR A 257 6.98 -3.54 -2.75
C THR A 257 5.70 -3.29 -1.94
N ILE A 258 4.58 -3.90 -2.30
CA ILE A 258 3.31 -3.77 -1.58
C ILE A 258 3.45 -4.30 -0.14
N LYS A 259 3.99 -5.51 0.03
CA LYS A 259 4.18 -6.13 1.35
C LYS A 259 5.09 -5.28 2.25
N ALA A 260 6.21 -4.80 1.70
CA ALA A 260 7.13 -3.93 2.42
C ALA A 260 6.48 -2.60 2.84
N LEU A 261 5.66 -2.01 1.96
CA LEU A 261 4.90 -0.81 2.23
C LEU A 261 3.89 -1.03 3.36
N GLU A 262 3.11 -2.11 3.31
CA GLU A 262 2.08 -2.38 4.31
C GLU A 262 2.66 -2.60 5.71
N ASP A 263 3.83 -3.25 5.82
CA ASP A 263 4.51 -3.49 7.11
C ASP A 263 5.31 -2.29 7.63
N SER A 264 5.51 -1.25 6.84
CA SER A 264 6.32 -0.08 7.20
C SER A 264 5.51 1.06 7.81
N ASP A 265 6.20 1.94 8.55
CA ASP A 265 5.69 3.24 8.99
C ASP A 265 6.09 4.36 8.06
N VAL A 266 7.33 4.32 7.57
CA VAL A 266 7.90 5.30 6.64
C VAL A 266 8.48 4.60 5.43
N THR A 267 8.12 5.11 4.26
CA THR A 267 8.58 4.65 2.96
C THR A 267 9.62 5.60 2.41
N ILE A 268 10.81 5.08 2.13
CA ILE A 268 11.89 5.80 1.44
C ILE A 268 11.82 5.42 -0.03
N LEU A 269 11.21 6.28 -0.84
CA LEU A 269 11.08 6.09 -2.28
C LEU A 269 12.33 6.60 -2.99
N MET A 270 13.12 5.66 -3.56
CA MET A 270 14.35 6.00 -4.28
C MET A 270 14.08 6.17 -5.77
N LEU A 271 14.60 7.28 -6.31
CA LEU A 271 14.57 7.63 -7.72
C LEU A 271 15.99 7.68 -8.29
N ASP A 272 16.13 7.42 -9.57
CA ASP A 272 17.35 7.71 -10.32
C ASP A 272 17.30 9.16 -10.84
N ALA A 273 18.35 9.94 -10.57
CA ALA A 273 18.42 11.33 -11.02
C ALA A 273 18.43 11.46 -12.56
N GLN A 274 18.96 10.45 -13.27
CA GLN A 274 19.04 10.46 -14.73
C GLN A 274 17.66 10.28 -15.38
N ASP A 275 16.81 9.39 -14.81
CA ASP A 275 15.49 9.07 -15.34
C ASP A 275 14.40 10.01 -14.77
N GLY A 276 14.61 10.52 -13.55
CA GLY A 276 13.62 11.28 -12.82
C GLY A 276 12.49 10.41 -12.28
N LEU A 277 11.34 11.05 -12.02
CA LEU A 277 10.13 10.35 -11.54
C LEU A 277 9.35 9.79 -12.73
N GLU A 278 9.20 8.47 -12.80
CA GLU A 278 8.44 7.77 -13.83
C GLU A 278 7.09 7.24 -13.31
N ALA A 279 6.27 6.69 -14.22
CA ALA A 279 4.92 6.21 -13.90
C ALA A 279 4.91 5.16 -12.78
N GLN A 280 5.86 4.21 -12.78
CA GLN A 280 5.96 3.19 -11.75
C GLN A 280 6.30 3.80 -10.37
N ASP A 281 7.15 4.83 -10.32
CA ASP A 281 7.49 5.53 -9.07
C ASP A 281 6.27 6.29 -8.53
N VAL A 282 5.47 6.91 -9.41
CA VAL A 282 4.21 7.57 -9.04
C VAL A 282 3.22 6.56 -8.46
N ASN A 283 3.15 5.36 -9.03
CA ASN A 283 2.28 4.30 -8.53
C ASN A 283 2.68 3.84 -7.12
N ILE A 284 3.98 3.65 -6.88
CA ILE A 284 4.51 3.33 -5.55
C ILE A 284 4.20 4.45 -4.56
N PHE A 285 4.38 5.72 -4.97
CA PHE A 285 4.06 6.89 -4.17
C PHE A 285 2.57 6.92 -3.77
N ASN A 286 1.68 6.76 -4.74
CA ASN A 286 0.24 6.75 -4.52
C ASN A 286 -0.19 5.59 -3.61
N LEU A 287 0.45 4.42 -3.75
CA LEU A 287 0.19 3.28 -2.87
C LEU A 287 0.61 3.58 -1.42
N ALA A 288 1.78 4.21 -1.22
CA ALA A 288 2.25 4.62 0.10
C ALA A 288 1.30 5.67 0.73
N GLU A 289 0.84 6.65 -0.04
CA GLU A 289 -0.14 7.65 0.39
C GLU A 289 -1.48 7.01 0.77
N LYS A 290 -2.04 6.13 -0.09
CA LYS A 290 -3.29 5.40 0.18
C LYS A 290 -3.20 4.55 1.45
N ASN A 291 -2.04 3.91 1.69
CA ASN A 291 -1.75 3.16 2.90
C ASN A 291 -1.32 4.04 4.08
N ARG A 292 -1.38 5.37 3.93
CA ARG A 292 -1.11 6.35 5.00
C ARG A 292 0.28 6.20 5.60
N LYS A 293 1.26 5.87 4.77
CA LYS A 293 2.65 5.77 5.20
C LYS A 293 3.31 7.15 5.19
N GLY A 294 4.27 7.37 6.08
CA GLY A 294 5.19 8.48 5.91
C GLY A 294 6.01 8.30 4.65
N ILE A 295 6.28 9.37 3.90
CA ILE A 295 6.97 9.29 2.61
C ILE A 295 8.17 10.23 2.60
N VAL A 296 9.32 9.68 2.20
CA VAL A 296 10.56 10.44 1.90
C VAL A 296 10.98 10.10 0.48
N ILE A 297 11.17 11.08 -0.38
CA ILE A 297 11.68 10.89 -1.74
C ILE A 297 13.19 11.11 -1.72
N VAL A 298 13.94 10.13 -2.24
CA VAL A 298 15.39 10.16 -2.34
C VAL A 298 15.81 10.09 -3.79
N VAL A 299 16.33 11.18 -4.32
CA VAL A 299 16.88 11.26 -5.68
C VAL A 299 18.37 10.87 -5.60
N ASN A 300 18.67 9.65 -6.01
CA ASN A 300 20.03 9.08 -5.99
C ASN A 300 20.76 9.31 -7.31
N LYS A 301 22.05 9.03 -7.31
CA LYS A 301 22.97 9.27 -8.45
C LYS A 301 23.05 10.74 -8.84
N TRP A 302 22.89 11.63 -7.85
CA TRP A 302 22.92 13.07 -8.07
C TRP A 302 24.30 13.58 -8.54
N ASP A 303 25.36 12.79 -8.35
CA ASP A 303 26.71 13.02 -8.86
C ASP A 303 26.79 13.00 -10.40
N LEU A 304 25.88 12.26 -11.06
CA LEU A 304 25.86 12.09 -12.52
C LEU A 304 25.13 13.23 -13.27
N ILE A 305 24.50 14.15 -12.54
CA ILE A 305 23.75 15.26 -13.14
C ILE A 305 24.63 16.50 -13.26
N GLU A 306 24.63 17.13 -14.44
CA GLU A 306 25.20 18.47 -14.63
C GLU A 306 24.37 19.49 -13.83
N LYS A 307 25.07 20.28 -13.01
CA LYS A 307 24.44 21.11 -11.97
C LYS A 307 24.67 22.58 -12.23
N ASP A 308 23.59 23.33 -12.22
CA ASP A 308 23.59 24.78 -12.02
C ASP A 308 22.84 25.14 -10.72
N ASN A 309 22.79 26.43 -10.38
CA ASN A 309 22.14 26.90 -9.16
C ASN A 309 20.61 26.67 -9.14
N LYS A 310 20.00 26.32 -10.26
CA LYS A 310 18.55 26.11 -10.43
C LYS A 310 18.15 24.67 -10.63
N THR A 311 19.09 23.80 -10.98
CA THR A 311 18.84 22.39 -11.33
C THR A 311 18.09 21.64 -10.23
N MET A 312 18.51 21.79 -8.97
CA MET A 312 17.89 21.12 -7.83
C MET A 312 16.43 21.54 -7.66
N LYS A 313 16.15 22.84 -7.70
CA LYS A 313 14.79 23.37 -7.55
C LYS A 313 13.89 22.95 -8.72
N ALA A 314 14.38 23.05 -9.94
CA ALA A 314 13.62 22.62 -11.13
C ALA A 314 13.29 21.11 -11.09
N PHE A 315 14.19 20.29 -10.52
CA PHE A 315 13.95 18.86 -10.35
C PHE A 315 12.88 18.61 -9.27
N GLU A 316 12.97 19.31 -8.15
CA GLU A 316 11.99 19.26 -7.08
C GLU A 316 10.59 19.69 -7.54
N ASP A 317 10.48 20.79 -8.30
CA ASP A 317 9.23 21.30 -8.83
C ASP A 317 8.57 20.27 -9.78
N ARG A 318 9.36 19.63 -10.65
CA ARG A 318 8.88 18.54 -11.54
C ARG A 318 8.38 17.32 -10.78
N ILE A 319 9.04 16.94 -9.69
CA ILE A 319 8.56 15.86 -8.85
C ILE A 319 7.22 16.24 -8.22
N LYS A 320 7.13 17.43 -7.61
CA LYS A 320 5.92 17.93 -6.94
C LYS A 320 4.73 18.02 -7.89
N GLU A 321 4.95 18.44 -9.13
CA GLU A 321 3.89 18.46 -10.15
C GLU A 321 3.30 17.06 -10.41
N LYS A 322 4.15 16.02 -10.49
CA LYS A 322 3.73 14.65 -10.79
C LYS A 322 3.06 13.94 -9.61
N ILE A 323 3.39 14.31 -8.36
CA ILE A 323 2.81 13.71 -7.16
C ILE A 323 1.63 14.49 -6.59
N ALA A 324 1.21 15.56 -7.26
CA ALA A 324 0.05 16.33 -6.82
C ALA A 324 -1.20 15.43 -6.69
N PRO A 325 -2.07 15.65 -5.69
CA PRO A 325 -2.14 16.82 -4.82
C PRO A 325 -1.27 16.76 -3.56
N PHE A 326 -0.72 15.59 -3.16
CA PHE A 326 0.10 15.46 -1.97
C PHE A 326 1.56 15.85 -2.25
N THR A 327 1.85 17.15 -2.25
CA THR A 327 3.17 17.71 -2.58
C THR A 327 4.04 18.05 -1.38
N ASP A 328 3.48 18.01 -0.17
CA ASP A 328 4.19 18.30 1.10
C ASP A 328 5.03 17.09 1.54
N VAL A 329 6.03 16.73 0.74
CA VAL A 329 6.89 15.57 0.95
C VAL A 329 8.34 15.99 0.87
N PRO A 330 9.21 15.57 1.82
CA PRO A 330 10.64 15.89 1.76
C PRO A 330 11.32 15.18 0.60
N ILE A 331 12.13 15.93 -0.15
CA ILE A 331 12.92 15.42 -1.27
C ILE A 331 14.41 15.63 -0.94
N ILE A 332 15.19 14.56 -0.98
CA ILE A 332 16.61 14.55 -0.67
C ILE A 332 17.40 14.11 -1.89
N PHE A 333 18.41 14.89 -2.24
CA PHE A 333 19.33 14.56 -3.33
C PHE A 333 20.59 13.93 -2.76
N THR A 334 20.90 12.70 -3.18
CA THR A 334 22.01 11.89 -2.66
C THR A 334 22.92 11.36 -3.77
N SER A 335 24.16 11.05 -3.41
CA SER A 335 24.99 10.10 -4.12
C SER A 335 25.43 9.03 -3.13
N VAL A 336 24.86 7.86 -3.25
CA VAL A 336 25.22 6.74 -2.38
C VAL A 336 26.65 6.27 -2.65
N THR A 337 27.10 6.31 -3.90
CA THR A 337 28.45 5.94 -4.32
C THR A 337 29.49 6.88 -3.69
N GLU A 338 29.24 8.18 -3.72
CA GLU A 338 30.09 9.21 -3.13
C GLU A 338 29.82 9.42 -1.62
N LYS A 339 28.94 8.62 -1.02
CA LYS A 339 28.49 8.72 0.38
C LYS A 339 27.94 10.11 0.76
N GLN A 340 27.42 10.85 -0.20
CA GLN A 340 26.89 12.20 0.03
C GLN A 340 25.46 12.12 0.58
N ARG A 341 25.21 12.76 1.74
CA ARG A 341 23.90 12.89 2.40
C ARG A 341 23.17 11.59 2.74
N VAL A 342 23.87 10.46 2.84
CA VAL A 342 23.26 9.16 3.17
C VAL A 342 22.61 9.18 4.57
N LEU A 343 23.31 9.69 5.60
CA LEU A 343 22.73 9.79 6.94
C LEU A 343 21.58 10.80 7.02
N LYS A 344 21.59 11.84 6.15
CA LYS A 344 20.49 12.80 6.07
C LYS A 344 19.15 12.14 5.70
N VAL A 345 19.18 11.04 4.96
CA VAL A 345 17.97 10.26 4.65
C VAL A 345 17.34 9.73 5.92
N LEU A 346 18.14 9.22 6.87
CA LEU A 346 17.64 8.70 8.16
C LEU A 346 17.10 9.82 9.04
N GLU A 347 17.82 10.95 9.15
CA GLU A 347 17.33 12.11 9.92
C GLU A 347 15.96 12.58 9.44
N VAL A 348 15.76 12.62 8.11
CA VAL A 348 14.47 13.04 7.54
C VAL A 348 13.42 11.96 7.71
N ALA A 349 13.77 10.68 7.61
CA ALA A 349 12.83 9.58 7.88
C ALA A 349 12.34 9.59 9.33
N ASP A 350 13.24 9.83 10.30
CA ASP A 350 12.88 9.98 11.72
C ASP A 350 11.96 11.19 11.95
N LYS A 351 12.22 12.31 11.27
CA LYS A 351 11.34 13.48 11.32
C LYS A 351 9.95 13.17 10.78
N VAL A 352 9.87 12.46 9.65
CA VAL A 352 8.59 12.03 9.06
C VAL A 352 7.87 11.06 9.99
N TYR A 353 8.57 10.13 10.63
CA TYR A 353 7.98 9.25 11.64
C TYR A 353 7.44 10.04 12.84
N ALA A 354 8.20 10.98 13.36
CA ALA A 354 7.76 11.85 14.43
C ALA A 354 6.51 12.67 14.03
N ASN A 355 6.46 13.17 12.80
CA ASN A 355 5.27 13.85 12.26
C ASN A 355 4.06 12.91 12.15
N LYS A 356 4.29 11.64 11.76
CA LYS A 356 3.24 10.61 11.64
C LYS A 356 2.62 10.26 12.99
N THR A 357 3.43 10.17 14.04
CA THR A 357 2.99 9.80 15.40
C THR A 357 2.63 10.99 16.27
N LYS A 358 2.75 12.20 15.74
CA LYS A 358 2.50 13.45 16.44
C LYS A 358 1.09 13.55 17.00
N LYS A 359 0.99 13.81 18.29
CA LYS A 359 -0.28 14.10 18.97
C LYS A 359 -0.36 15.59 19.30
N ILE A 360 -1.42 16.24 18.87
CA ILE A 360 -1.67 17.67 19.13
C ILE A 360 -2.74 17.76 20.23
N PRO A 361 -2.47 18.49 21.33
CA PRO A 361 -3.48 18.74 22.36
C PRO A 361 -4.75 19.38 21.76
N THR A 362 -5.91 18.87 22.13
CA THR A 362 -7.20 19.34 21.59
C THR A 362 -7.43 20.83 21.82
N SER A 363 -6.95 21.39 22.94
CA SER A 363 -7.03 22.83 23.23
C SER A 363 -6.28 23.64 22.19
N LYS A 364 -5.00 23.30 21.91
CA LYS A 364 -4.17 23.98 20.91
C LYS A 364 -4.74 23.83 19.50
N LEU A 365 -5.26 22.64 19.17
CA LEU A 365 -5.88 22.38 17.89
C LEU A 365 -7.12 23.25 17.67
N ASN A 366 -7.97 23.39 18.69
CA ASN A 366 -9.16 24.26 18.63
C ASN A 366 -8.80 25.74 18.59
N GLU A 367 -7.84 26.19 19.41
CA GLU A 367 -7.37 27.57 19.43
C GLU A 367 -6.96 28.03 18.01
N VAL A 368 -6.11 27.26 17.34
CA VAL A 368 -5.60 27.61 16.02
C VAL A 368 -6.65 27.42 14.92
N MET A 369 -7.30 26.25 14.89
CA MET A 369 -8.16 25.92 13.75
C MET A 369 -9.52 26.61 13.80
N LEU A 370 -10.09 26.87 14.99
CA LEU A 370 -11.38 27.58 15.07
C LEU A 370 -11.23 29.06 14.74
N ASP A 371 -10.10 29.69 15.10
CA ASP A 371 -9.80 31.05 14.68
C ASP A 371 -9.70 31.17 13.15
N ILE A 372 -8.99 30.23 12.49
CA ILE A 372 -8.91 30.17 11.04
C ILE A 372 -10.29 29.97 10.40
N ILE A 373 -11.11 29.07 10.97
CA ILE A 373 -12.45 28.76 10.44
C ILE A 373 -13.42 29.93 10.65
N GLU A 374 -13.29 30.70 11.72
CA GLU A 374 -14.09 31.90 11.97
C GLU A 374 -13.79 32.98 10.94
N ASN A 375 -12.51 33.18 10.62
CA ASN A 375 -12.08 34.14 9.58
C ASN A 375 -12.43 33.67 8.15
N TYR A 376 -12.45 32.34 7.91
CA TYR A 376 -12.72 31.73 6.60
C TYR A 376 -13.74 30.58 6.75
N PRO A 377 -15.02 30.89 7.00
CA PRO A 377 -16.04 29.88 7.21
C PRO A 377 -16.36 29.08 5.94
N PRO A 378 -16.88 27.84 6.07
CA PRO A 378 -17.34 27.07 4.94
C PRO A 378 -18.39 27.84 4.12
N PRO A 379 -18.30 27.82 2.78
CA PRO A 379 -19.30 28.49 1.94
C PRO A 379 -20.72 27.99 2.25
N SER A 380 -21.68 28.91 2.36
CA SER A 380 -23.07 28.56 2.52
C SER A 380 -23.61 27.87 1.26
N LEU A 381 -24.36 26.80 1.41
CA LEU A 381 -24.96 26.09 0.30
C LEU A 381 -26.49 26.11 0.44
N LYS A 382 -27.20 26.55 -0.59
CA LYS A 382 -28.67 26.66 -0.61
C LYS A 382 -29.25 27.45 0.60
N GLY A 383 -28.60 28.52 1.01
CA GLY A 383 -28.99 29.34 2.17
C GLY A 383 -28.73 28.71 3.54
N LYS A 384 -28.05 27.55 3.60
CA LYS A 384 -27.71 26.90 4.86
C LYS A 384 -26.31 27.28 5.29
N TYR A 385 -26.20 27.78 6.52
CA TYR A 385 -24.91 28.11 7.14
C TYR A 385 -24.30 26.91 7.83
N ILE A 386 -23.06 26.60 7.51
CA ILE A 386 -22.30 25.50 8.11
C ILE A 386 -21.47 26.10 9.26
N LYS A 387 -21.68 25.61 10.46
CA LYS A 387 -20.92 26.02 11.65
C LYS A 387 -20.12 24.83 12.18
N ILE A 388 -18.79 24.94 12.10
CA ILE A 388 -17.86 24.00 12.74
C ILE A 388 -17.71 24.45 14.19
N LYS A 389 -17.96 23.55 15.13
CA LYS A 389 -18.03 23.87 16.56
C LYS A 389 -16.75 23.51 17.32
N TYR A 390 -16.09 22.45 16.84
CA TYR A 390 -14.95 21.92 17.53
C TYR A 390 -14.18 20.92 16.65
N VAL A 391 -12.89 20.75 16.89
CA VAL A 391 -12.01 19.82 16.21
C VAL A 391 -11.23 18.98 17.21
N THR A 392 -11.02 17.69 16.89
CA THR A 392 -10.16 16.80 17.68
C THR A 392 -9.31 15.93 16.79
N GLN A 393 -8.15 15.54 17.26
CA GLN A 393 -7.36 14.48 16.66
C GLN A 393 -7.89 13.13 17.15
N LEU A 394 -8.21 12.24 16.22
CA LEU A 394 -8.65 10.88 16.53
C LEU A 394 -7.44 10.02 16.91
N PRO A 395 -7.61 9.04 17.82
CA PRO A 395 -6.56 8.06 18.09
C PRO A 395 -6.24 7.24 16.84
N GLY A 396 -4.98 6.86 16.67
CA GLY A 396 -4.49 6.06 15.55
C GLY A 396 -3.02 6.30 15.26
N ARG A 397 -2.45 5.45 14.39
CA ARG A 397 -1.02 5.52 13.97
C ARG A 397 -0.74 6.59 12.91
N THR A 398 -1.76 7.27 12.41
CA THR A 398 -1.66 8.33 11.40
C THR A 398 -2.47 9.54 11.83
N PRO A 399 -2.09 10.77 11.44
CA PRO A 399 -2.85 11.97 11.78
C PRO A 399 -4.25 11.96 11.16
N MET A 400 -5.27 11.83 12.02
CA MET A 400 -6.69 11.87 11.65
C MET A 400 -7.39 12.94 12.48
N PHE A 401 -8.15 13.82 11.82
CA PHE A 401 -8.84 14.93 12.47
C PHE A 401 -10.35 14.87 12.22
N ALA A 402 -11.14 14.99 13.27
CA ALA A 402 -12.59 15.08 13.19
C ALA A 402 -13.04 16.51 13.50
N PHE A 403 -13.70 17.13 12.54
CA PHE A 403 -14.35 18.43 12.64
C PHE A 403 -15.83 18.25 12.86
N PHE A 404 -16.34 18.69 14.02
CA PHE A 404 -17.73 18.52 14.37
C PHE A 404 -18.53 19.77 13.97
N CYS A 405 -19.52 19.56 13.11
CA CYS A 405 -20.34 20.62 12.52
C CYS A 405 -21.82 20.24 12.46
N ASN A 406 -22.66 21.22 12.17
CA ASN A 406 -24.11 21.02 12.06
C ASN A 406 -24.55 20.32 10.77
N LEU A 407 -23.82 20.50 9.66
CA LEU A 407 -24.22 20.08 8.32
C LEU A 407 -23.01 19.54 7.52
N PRO A 408 -22.40 18.40 7.94
CA PRO A 408 -21.19 17.85 7.33
C PRO A 408 -21.35 17.51 5.85
N GLN A 409 -22.54 17.08 5.41
CA GLN A 409 -22.84 16.70 4.03
C GLN A 409 -22.78 17.86 3.01
N TYR A 410 -22.70 19.10 3.47
CA TYR A 410 -22.60 20.27 2.58
C TYR A 410 -21.17 20.83 2.47
N ILE A 411 -20.20 20.25 3.20
CA ILE A 411 -18.78 20.64 3.08
C ILE A 411 -18.19 20.04 1.83
N LYS A 412 -17.79 20.89 0.90
CA LYS A 412 -17.20 20.48 -0.37
C LYS A 412 -15.67 20.31 -0.27
N ASP A 413 -15.10 19.55 -1.20
CA ASP A 413 -13.68 19.21 -1.24
C ASP A 413 -12.72 20.40 -1.31
N PRO A 414 -13.02 21.50 -2.02
CA PRO A 414 -12.16 22.68 -1.95
C PRO A 414 -11.96 23.22 -0.53
N TYR A 415 -13.01 23.14 0.32
CA TYR A 415 -12.90 23.56 1.70
C TYR A 415 -12.15 22.55 2.56
N LYS A 416 -12.32 21.24 2.30
CA LYS A 416 -11.52 20.19 2.96
C LYS A 416 -10.03 20.39 2.70
N ARG A 417 -9.66 20.65 1.43
CA ARG A 417 -8.25 20.96 1.06
C ARG A 417 -7.74 22.22 1.73
N PHE A 418 -8.56 23.26 1.83
CA PHE A 418 -8.21 24.47 2.56
C PHE A 418 -7.87 24.16 4.03
N ILE A 419 -8.72 23.38 4.70
CA ILE A 419 -8.49 22.96 6.09
C ILE A 419 -7.22 22.12 6.21
N GLU A 420 -6.97 21.19 5.27
CA GLU A 420 -5.75 20.38 5.23
C GLU A 420 -4.50 21.25 5.11
N ASN A 421 -4.49 22.20 4.17
CA ASN A 421 -3.38 23.12 4.01
C ASN A 421 -3.14 23.94 5.31
N LYS A 422 -4.21 24.39 5.97
CA LYS A 422 -4.09 25.14 7.23
C LYS A 422 -3.57 24.28 8.37
N LEU A 423 -3.92 22.99 8.44
CA LEU A 423 -3.32 22.05 9.39
C LEU A 423 -1.81 21.90 9.13
N ARG A 424 -1.39 21.76 7.86
CA ARG A 424 0.02 21.62 7.46
C ARG A 424 0.82 22.90 7.79
N ASP A 425 0.25 24.08 7.48
CA ASP A 425 0.88 25.37 7.73
C ASP A 425 1.20 25.60 9.23
N ASN A 426 0.35 25.07 10.13
CA ASN A 426 0.45 25.36 11.56
C ASN A 426 1.07 24.23 12.40
N PHE A 427 1.08 22.97 11.92
CA PHE A 427 1.45 21.83 12.76
C PHE A 427 2.56 20.94 12.20
N ASP A 428 3.17 21.29 11.08
CA ASP A 428 4.24 20.51 10.41
C ASP A 428 3.91 19.00 10.30
N PHE A 429 3.26 18.63 9.21
CA PHE A 429 3.00 17.24 8.83
C PHE A 429 3.75 16.85 7.56
N ASN A 430 4.90 17.49 7.30
CA ASN A 430 5.71 17.21 6.12
C ASN A 430 6.02 15.71 6.01
N GLY A 431 5.77 15.16 4.84
CA GLY A 431 5.97 13.74 4.52
C GLY A 431 4.84 12.81 4.99
N VAL A 432 3.75 13.33 5.59
CA VAL A 432 2.70 12.47 6.16
C VAL A 432 1.33 12.80 5.58
N PRO A 433 0.59 11.80 5.04
CA PRO A 433 -0.80 11.97 4.65
C PRO A 433 -1.70 12.26 5.85
N ILE A 434 -2.57 13.27 5.74
CA ILE A 434 -3.53 13.65 6.78
C ILE A 434 -4.93 13.21 6.36
N GLN A 435 -5.76 12.81 7.33
CA GLN A 435 -7.17 12.53 7.08
C GLN A 435 -8.06 13.49 7.83
N ILE A 436 -9.06 14.03 7.14
CA ILE A 436 -10.02 14.98 7.69
C ILE A 436 -11.42 14.42 7.53
N TYR A 437 -12.12 14.32 8.65
CA TYR A 437 -13.51 13.89 8.72
C TYR A 437 -14.38 15.04 9.21
N PHE A 438 -15.53 15.23 8.57
CA PHE A 438 -16.57 16.11 9.07
C PHE A 438 -17.70 15.25 9.63
N ARG A 439 -18.06 15.49 10.88
CA ARG A 439 -19.07 14.70 11.60
C ARG A 439 -20.16 15.61 12.16
N GLN A 440 -21.38 15.10 12.20
CA GLN A 440 -22.47 15.75 12.88
C GLN A 440 -22.28 15.59 14.38
N LYS A 441 -22.54 16.69 15.12
CA LYS A 441 -22.55 16.67 16.58
C LYS A 441 -23.99 16.45 17.06
#